data_a729ef2352a62df201b8570b28bf12d2
#
_entry.id   a729ef2352a62df201b8570b28bf12d2
#
_cell.length_a   1.000
_cell.length_b   1.000
_cell.length_c   1.000
_cell.angle_alpha   90.00
_cell.angle_beta   90.00
_cell.angle_gamma   90.00
#
_symmetry.space_group_name_H-M   'P 1'
#
loop_
_entity.id
_entity.type
_entity.pdbx_description
1 polymer ?
#
loop_
_entity_poly.entity_id
_entity_poly.type
_entity_poly.pdbx_seq_one_letter_code
_entity_poly.pdbx_strand_id
1 'polypeptide(L)' 'MSNTIDQLKTTSEEITSEFAKFDSGNNLAGTRARKACQALIKIVREIRKQIQEVKVSRKTKKA' A
#
# COMPACT_ATOMS: atom_id res chain seq x y z
N MET A 1 -6.77 11.64 -0.08
CA MET A 1 -5.71 11.06 0.77
C MET A 1 -6.19 9.98 1.71
N SER A 2 -7.28 10.20 2.44
CA SER A 2 -7.79 9.20 3.39
C SER A 2 -8.12 7.88 2.72
N ASN A 3 -8.69 7.90 1.51
CA ASN A 3 -8.99 6.68 0.74
C ASN A 3 -7.73 5.85 0.46
N THR A 4 -6.65 6.53 0.10
CA THR A 4 -5.39 5.85 -0.20
C THR A 4 -4.79 5.23 1.05
N ILE A 5 -4.89 5.92 2.17
CA ILE A 5 -4.42 5.41 3.46
C ILE A 5 -5.26 4.21 3.90
N ASP A 6 -6.57 4.26 3.70
CA ASP A 6 -7.44 3.13 4.02
C ASP A 6 -7.09 1.91 3.17
N GLN A 7 -6.82 2.11 1.88
CA GLN A 7 -6.37 1.04 0.99
C GLN A 7 -5.04 0.46 1.45
N LEU A 8 -4.12 1.30 1.90
CA LEU A 8 -2.84 0.86 2.42
C LEU A 8 -3.03 -0.06 3.62
N LYS A 9 -3.87 0.34 4.56
CA LYS A 9 -4.16 -0.45 5.75
C LYS A 9 -4.77 -1.79 5.39
N THR A 10 -5.79 -1.79 4.56
CA THR A 10 -6.50 -3.00 4.17
C THR A 10 -5.55 -3.97 3.46
N THR A 11 -4.76 -3.46 2.51
CA THR A 11 -3.83 -4.30 1.76
C THR A 11 -2.72 -4.84 2.65
N SER A 12 -2.23 -4.03 3.59
CA SER A 12 -1.23 -4.49 4.56
C SER A 12 -1.76 -5.61 5.43
N GLU A 13 -3.00 -5.50 5.86
CA GLU A 13 -3.65 -6.54 6.66
C GLU A 13 -3.80 -7.84 5.87
N GLU A 14 -4.16 -7.72 4.60
CA GLU A 14 -4.25 -8.89 3.71
C GLU A 14 -2.90 -9.58 3.57
N ILE A 15 -1.84 -8.80 3.37
CA ILE A 15 -0.49 -9.35 3.25
C ILE A 15 -0.10 -10.09 4.52
N THR A 16 -0.34 -9.46 5.67
CA THR A 16 -0.01 -10.06 6.97
C THR A 16 -0.77 -11.37 7.17
N SER A 17 -2.06 -11.37 6.87
CA SER A 17 -2.91 -12.54 7.01
C SER A 17 -2.47 -13.67 6.08
N GLU A 18 -2.24 -13.37 4.82
CA GLU A 18 -1.84 -14.36 3.82
C GLU A 18 -0.43 -14.89 4.11
N PHE A 19 0.46 -14.05 4.58
CA PHE A 19 1.81 -14.46 4.93
C PHE A 19 1.79 -15.45 6.09
N ALA A 20 0.94 -15.23 7.09
CA ALA A 20 0.79 -16.14 8.20
C ALA A 20 0.29 -17.52 7.73
N LYS A 21 -0.64 -17.55 6.81
CA LYS A 21 -1.13 -18.79 6.22
C LYS A 21 -0.05 -19.49 5.41
N PHE A 22 0.72 -18.73 4.64
CA PHE A 22 1.83 -19.27 3.87
C PHE A 22 2.86 -19.90 4.78
N ASP A 23 3.19 -19.22 5.87
CA ASP A 23 4.16 -19.69 6.86
C ASP A 23 3.75 -21.01 7.49
N SER A 24 2.44 -21.24 7.62
CA SER A 24 1.91 -22.50 8.16
C SER A 24 1.74 -23.58 7.08
N GLY A 25 2.19 -23.34 5.85
CA GLY A 25 2.25 -24.36 4.81
C GLY A 25 1.29 -24.19 3.65
N ASN A 26 0.53 -23.09 3.60
CA ASN A 26 -0.44 -22.86 2.53
C ASN A 26 0.22 -22.14 1.36
N ASN A 27 0.59 -22.88 0.30
CA ASN A 27 1.27 -22.31 -0.86
C ASN A 27 0.40 -21.32 -1.65
N LEU A 28 -0.92 -21.54 -1.67
CA LEU A 28 -1.82 -20.61 -2.35
C LEU A 28 -1.84 -19.25 -1.65
N ALA A 29 -1.67 -19.24 -0.34
CA ALA A 29 -1.57 -17.98 0.40
C ALA A 29 -0.34 -17.19 -0.02
N GLY A 30 0.77 -17.86 -0.36
CA GLY A 30 1.96 -17.19 -0.89
C GLY A 30 1.67 -16.47 -2.19
N THR A 31 0.94 -17.09 -3.09
CA THR A 31 0.55 -16.47 -4.36
C THR A 31 -0.35 -15.25 -4.11
N ARG A 32 -1.31 -15.37 -3.19
CA ARG A 32 -2.19 -14.25 -2.86
C ARG A 32 -1.41 -13.12 -2.21
N ALA A 33 -0.45 -13.44 -1.34
CA ALA A 33 0.40 -12.43 -0.71
C ALA A 33 1.21 -11.66 -1.76
N ARG A 34 1.75 -12.33 -2.76
CA ARG A 34 2.50 -11.66 -3.84
C ARG A 34 1.62 -10.71 -4.62
N LYS A 35 0.39 -11.12 -4.94
CA LYS A 35 -0.57 -10.24 -5.61
C LYS A 35 -0.87 -9.01 -4.77
N ALA A 36 -1.09 -9.20 -3.49
CA ALA A 36 -1.36 -8.10 -2.57
C ALA A 36 -0.16 -7.15 -2.48
N CYS A 37 1.07 -7.69 -2.52
CA CYS A 37 2.28 -6.87 -2.54
C CYS A 37 2.33 -5.99 -3.78
N GLN A 38 1.97 -6.50 -4.93
CA GLN A 38 1.93 -5.70 -6.16
C GLN A 38 0.92 -4.56 -6.06
N ALA A 39 -0.25 -4.85 -5.49
CA ALA A 39 -1.24 -3.81 -5.24
C ALA A 39 -0.71 -2.77 -4.26
N LEU A 40 0.01 -3.21 -3.24
CA LEU A 40 0.61 -2.31 -2.25
C LEU A 40 1.63 -1.37 -2.90
N ILE A 41 2.44 -1.88 -3.82
CA ILE A 41 3.41 -1.05 -4.54
C ILE A 41 2.71 0.09 -5.26
N LYS A 42 1.60 -0.18 -5.94
CA LYS A 42 0.83 0.85 -6.63
C LYS A 42 0.27 1.88 -5.64
N ILE A 43 -0.22 1.43 -4.51
CA ILE A 43 -0.76 2.30 -3.46
C ILE A 43 0.36 3.20 -2.91
N VAL A 44 1.52 2.64 -2.65
CA VAL A 44 2.67 3.38 -2.13
C VAL A 44 3.12 4.45 -3.13
N ARG A 45 3.16 4.13 -4.41
CA ARG A 45 3.50 5.10 -5.44
C ARG A 45 2.50 6.25 -5.47
N GLU A 46 1.23 5.94 -5.33
CA GLU A 46 0.18 6.96 -5.30
C GLU A 46 0.34 7.87 -4.09
N ILE A 47 0.65 7.31 -2.93
CA ILE A 47 0.89 8.09 -1.72
C ILE A 47 2.08 9.04 -1.92
N ARG A 48 3.17 8.55 -2.47
CA ARG A 48 4.35 9.39 -2.74
C ARG A 48 4.02 10.52 -3.69
N LYS A 49 3.23 10.25 -4.72
CA LYS A 49 2.79 11.26 -5.67
C LYS A 49 1.94 12.34 -4.98
N GLN A 50 1.00 11.91 -4.15
CA GLN A 50 0.14 12.84 -3.41
C GLN A 50 0.96 13.72 -2.47
N ILE A 51 1.93 13.14 -1.78
CA ILE A 51 2.82 13.89 -0.88
C ILE A 51 3.59 14.94 -1.68
N GLN A 52 4.12 14.56 -2.83
CA GLN A 52 4.87 15.48 -3.68
C GLN A 52 4.00 16.62 -4.16
N GLU A 53 2.79 16.34 -4.60
CA GLU A 53 1.84 17.36 -5.04
C GLU A 53 1.51 18.35 -3.93
N VAL A 54 1.29 17.85 -2.71
CA VAL A 54 0.99 18.69 -1.56
C VAL A 54 2.19 19.56 -1.21
N LYS A 55 3.40 18.99 -1.22
CA LYS A 55 4.62 19.75 -0.95
C LYS A 55 4.82 20.88 -1.95
N VAL A 56 4.62 20.60 -3.22
CA VAL A 56 4.74 21.61 -4.27
C VAL A 56 3.70 22.72 -4.07
N SER A 57 2.47 22.34 -3.77
CA SER A 57 1.39 23.29 -3.51
C SER A 57 1.71 24.18 -2.30
N ARG A 58 2.25 23.60 -1.24
CA ARG A 58 2.62 24.35 -0.03
C ARG A 58 3.76 25.33 -0.31
N LYS A 59 4.73 24.90 -1.11
CA LYS A 59 5.84 25.78 -1.52
C LYS A 59 5.33 26.98 -2.29
N THR A 60 4.43 26.74 -3.23
CA THR A 60 3.83 27.80 -4.04
C THR A 60 3.08 28.79 -3.14
N LYS A 61 2.36 28.31 -2.17
CA LYS A 61 1.61 29.15 -1.23
C LYS A 61 2.51 30.02 -0.36
N LYS A 62 3.67 29.50 -0.02
CA LYS A 62 4.63 30.24 0.82
C LYS A 62 5.34 31.34 0.06
N ALA A 63 5.45 31.19 -1.24
CA ALA A 63 6.06 32.23 -2.05
C ALA A 63 5.14 33.42 -2.22
#